data_2647e99c62fa3eb7396f4cbe938c7c34
#
_entry.id   2647e99c62fa3eb7396f4cbe938c7c34
#
_cell.length_a   1.000
_cell.length_b   1.000
_cell.length_c   1.000
_cell.angle_alpha   90.00
_cell.angle_beta   90.00
_cell.angle_gamma   90.00
#
_symmetry.space_group_name_H-M   'P 1'
#
loop_
_entity.id
_entity.type
_entity.pdbx_description
1 polymer ?
#
loop_
_entity_poly.entity_id
_entity_poly.type
_entity_poly.pdbx_seq_one_letter_code
_entity_poly.pdbx_strand_id
1 'polypeptide(L)'
;MEIVPTRAGYDRWAEFYDEVDNPLVLLEERHIGPLAGDVTGLAVADIGCGTGRHALQWAAAGARVTAVDFSEAMLQRARAKTGARAITFVRHDLAKKLPLKSAAFDRVFCCLVLDHIAELDSFFRELRRLCRPKGHVIISVMHPAMSLKGVQARFIEPASGRRISPASHAHQMSDYLMAAVRAELLLEHVGEYAADATLAARSPRAGKYLGWPMLLLLKLVPRG
;
A
#
# COMPACT_ATOMS: atom_id res chain seq x y z
N MET A 1 12.61 1.52 21.23
CA MET A 1 11.90 1.03 20.02
C MET A 1 12.55 -0.29 19.63
N GLU A 2 11.77 -1.33 19.45
CA GLU A 2 12.22 -2.66 19.03
C GLU A 2 11.95 -2.79 17.52
N ILE A 3 13.00 -3.08 16.75
CA ILE A 3 12.85 -3.38 15.31
C ILE A 3 12.74 -4.89 15.16
N VAL A 4 11.71 -5.34 14.47
CA VAL A 4 11.43 -6.76 14.23
C VAL A 4 11.35 -7.04 12.73
N PRO A 5 11.55 -8.30 12.28
CA PRO A 5 11.30 -8.66 10.88
C PRO A 5 9.90 -8.21 10.45
N THR A 6 9.77 -7.69 9.21
CA THR A 6 8.54 -7.04 8.72
C THR A 6 7.30 -7.90 8.94
N ARG A 7 7.35 -9.19 8.54
CA ARG A 7 6.23 -10.12 8.73
C ARG A 7 5.84 -10.26 10.20
N ALA A 8 6.83 -10.51 11.08
CA ALA A 8 6.57 -10.68 12.50
C ALA A 8 5.94 -9.42 13.13
N GLY A 9 6.35 -8.23 12.67
CA GLY A 9 5.76 -6.97 13.10
C GLY A 9 4.29 -6.87 12.69
N TYR A 10 3.95 -7.17 11.44
CA TYR A 10 2.57 -7.12 10.96
C TYR A 10 1.69 -8.22 11.53
N ASP A 11 2.22 -9.43 11.76
CA ASP A 11 1.48 -10.50 12.44
C ASP A 11 1.09 -10.08 13.87
N ARG A 12 1.99 -9.39 14.59
CA ARG A 12 1.72 -8.83 15.93
C ARG A 12 0.75 -7.65 15.89
N TRP A 13 0.80 -6.83 14.82
CA TRP A 13 -0.04 -5.64 14.68
C TRP A 13 -1.46 -5.94 14.24
N ALA A 14 -1.70 -7.05 13.55
CA ALA A 14 -2.95 -7.41 12.88
C ALA A 14 -4.18 -7.32 13.78
N GLU A 15 -4.04 -7.68 15.08
CA GLU A 15 -5.16 -7.71 16.03
C GLU A 15 -5.87 -6.36 16.20
N PHE A 16 -5.08 -5.27 16.18
CA PHE A 16 -5.58 -3.90 16.43
C PHE A 16 -5.20 -2.92 15.32
N TYR A 17 -4.75 -3.41 14.16
CA TYR A 17 -4.26 -2.59 13.05
C TYR A 17 -5.30 -1.55 12.58
N ASP A 18 -6.55 -1.95 12.46
CA ASP A 18 -7.63 -1.11 11.98
C ASP A 18 -8.13 -0.09 13.04
N GLU A 19 -7.75 -0.24 14.31
CA GLU A 19 -8.16 0.63 15.42
C GLU A 19 -7.20 1.81 15.61
N VAL A 20 -6.01 1.75 14.99
CA VAL A 20 -4.98 2.78 15.16
C VAL A 20 -5.30 4.00 14.31
N ASP A 21 -5.41 5.17 14.96
CA ASP A 21 -5.45 6.47 14.25
C ASP A 21 -4.14 6.62 13.45
N ASN A 22 -4.25 6.54 12.11
CA ASN A 22 -3.14 6.68 11.19
C ASN A 22 -3.41 7.81 10.18
N PRO A 23 -2.83 9.00 10.38
CA PRO A 23 -3.06 10.14 9.50
C PRO A 23 -2.63 9.90 8.05
N LEU A 24 -1.64 9.03 7.81
CA LEU A 24 -1.20 8.67 6.46
C LEU A 24 -2.29 7.89 5.72
N VAL A 25 -2.95 6.95 6.39
CA VAL A 25 -4.08 6.19 5.84
C VAL A 25 -5.25 7.11 5.52
N LEU A 26 -5.61 8.03 6.44
CA LEU A 26 -6.68 9.01 6.20
C LEU A 26 -6.38 9.96 5.03
N LEU A 27 -5.11 10.34 4.86
CA LEU A 27 -4.68 11.17 3.73
C LEU A 27 -4.76 10.38 2.42
N GLU A 28 -4.31 9.13 2.41
CA GLU A 28 -4.37 8.25 1.25
C GLU A 28 -5.81 8.00 0.79
N GLU A 29 -6.73 7.68 1.69
CA GLU A 29 -8.15 7.45 1.38
C GLU A 29 -8.80 8.63 0.64
N ARG A 30 -8.37 9.85 0.95
CA ARG A 30 -8.87 11.06 0.28
C ARG A 30 -8.47 11.12 -1.20
N HIS A 31 -7.33 10.56 -1.55
CA HIS A 31 -6.71 10.76 -2.86
C HIS A 31 -6.69 9.52 -3.76
N ILE A 32 -6.72 8.30 -3.19
CA ILE A 32 -6.58 7.05 -3.95
C ILE A 32 -7.80 6.75 -4.83
N GLY A 33 -9.00 7.01 -4.35
CA GLY A 33 -10.25 6.76 -5.07
C GLY A 33 -10.34 7.51 -6.40
N PRO A 34 -10.18 8.84 -6.43
CA PRO A 34 -10.15 9.62 -7.68
C PRO A 34 -9.08 9.12 -8.65
N LEU A 35 -7.91 8.68 -8.15
CA LEU A 35 -6.82 8.18 -8.97
C LEU A 35 -7.13 6.80 -9.59
N ALA A 36 -7.85 5.95 -8.85
CA ALA A 36 -8.30 4.63 -9.30
C ALA A 36 -9.31 4.71 -10.45
N GLY A 37 -10.19 5.73 -10.44
CA GLY A 37 -11.31 5.86 -11.35
C GLY A 37 -12.37 4.78 -11.13
N ASP A 38 -13.25 4.58 -12.11
CA ASP A 38 -14.25 3.51 -12.06
C ASP A 38 -13.56 2.14 -12.20
N VAL A 39 -13.86 1.25 -11.25
CA VAL A 39 -13.33 -0.12 -11.20
C VAL A 39 -14.42 -1.18 -11.45
N THR A 40 -15.66 -0.77 -11.72
CA THR A 40 -16.79 -1.67 -11.94
C THR A 40 -16.48 -2.69 -13.04
N GLY A 41 -16.62 -3.97 -12.73
CA GLY A 41 -16.37 -5.08 -13.66
C GLY A 41 -14.89 -5.33 -13.99
N LEU A 42 -13.95 -4.50 -13.51
CA LEU A 42 -12.52 -4.66 -13.76
C LEU A 42 -11.92 -5.82 -12.95
N ALA A 43 -10.84 -6.39 -13.48
CA ALA A 43 -9.96 -7.27 -12.72
C ALA A 43 -8.94 -6.42 -11.95
N VAL A 44 -8.95 -6.53 -10.62
CA VAL A 44 -8.11 -5.74 -9.72
C VAL A 44 -7.20 -6.65 -8.91
N ALA A 45 -5.92 -6.29 -8.85
CA ALA A 45 -4.97 -6.88 -7.89
C ALA A 45 -4.67 -5.86 -6.78
N ASP A 46 -4.73 -6.28 -5.52
CA ASP A 46 -4.30 -5.50 -4.35
C ASP A 46 -3.09 -6.19 -3.73
N ILE A 47 -1.90 -5.64 -3.97
CA ILE A 47 -0.60 -6.23 -3.62
C ILE A 47 -0.10 -5.62 -2.32
N GLY A 48 -0.04 -6.45 -1.27
CA GLY A 48 0.17 -6.01 0.11
C GLY A 48 -1.12 -5.52 0.74
N CYS A 49 -2.19 -6.28 0.59
CA CYS A 49 -3.56 -5.86 0.96
C CYS A 49 -3.79 -5.68 2.47
N GLY A 50 -2.90 -6.18 3.33
CA GLY A 50 -3.04 -6.11 4.78
C GLY A 50 -4.38 -6.68 5.26
N THR A 51 -5.11 -5.89 6.06
CA THR A 51 -6.45 -6.23 6.55
C THR A 51 -7.57 -6.02 5.50
N GLY A 52 -7.20 -5.82 4.23
CA GLY A 52 -8.14 -5.79 3.11
C GLY A 52 -8.90 -4.46 2.91
N ARG A 53 -8.42 -3.35 3.45
CA ARG A 53 -9.09 -2.05 3.36
C ARG A 53 -9.47 -1.67 1.93
N HIS A 54 -8.50 -1.67 1.02
CA HIS A 54 -8.72 -1.36 -0.39
C HIS A 54 -9.41 -2.50 -1.14
N ALA A 55 -9.00 -3.75 -0.91
CA ALA A 55 -9.62 -4.91 -1.54
C ALA A 55 -11.15 -4.95 -1.34
N LEU A 56 -11.61 -4.66 -0.11
CA LEU A 56 -13.05 -4.59 0.22
C LEU A 56 -13.73 -3.40 -0.47
N GLN A 57 -13.08 -2.24 -0.49
CA GLN A 57 -13.59 -1.05 -1.18
C GLN A 57 -13.80 -1.33 -2.68
N TRP A 58 -12.81 -1.91 -3.35
CA TRP A 58 -12.90 -2.20 -4.79
C TRP A 58 -13.91 -3.31 -5.09
N ALA A 59 -14.00 -4.33 -4.23
CA ALA A 59 -15.02 -5.38 -4.36
C ALA A 59 -16.43 -4.80 -4.20
N ALA A 60 -16.65 -3.92 -3.23
CA ALA A 60 -17.92 -3.22 -3.04
C ALA A 60 -18.29 -2.31 -4.23
N ALA A 61 -17.28 -1.76 -4.92
CA ALA A 61 -17.45 -1.00 -6.17
C ALA A 61 -17.63 -1.90 -7.42
N GLY A 62 -17.78 -3.23 -7.25
CA GLY A 62 -18.09 -4.16 -8.34
C GLY A 62 -16.87 -4.72 -9.09
N ALA A 63 -15.66 -4.52 -8.58
CA ALA A 63 -14.45 -5.13 -9.16
C ALA A 63 -14.33 -6.62 -8.81
N ARG A 64 -13.66 -7.39 -9.67
CA ARG A 64 -13.18 -8.75 -9.36
C ARG A 64 -11.80 -8.66 -8.74
N VAL A 65 -11.71 -8.83 -7.42
CA VAL A 65 -10.50 -8.54 -6.66
C VAL A 65 -9.71 -9.81 -6.32
N THR A 66 -8.39 -9.76 -6.56
CA THR A 66 -7.40 -10.69 -6.02
C THR A 66 -6.47 -9.90 -5.10
N ALA A 67 -6.41 -10.28 -3.83
CA ALA A 67 -5.66 -9.59 -2.79
C ALA A 67 -4.53 -10.47 -2.27
N VAL A 68 -3.32 -9.94 -2.21
CA VAL A 68 -2.11 -10.69 -1.83
C VAL A 68 -1.47 -10.05 -0.62
N ASP A 69 -1.14 -10.85 0.38
CA ASP A 69 -0.32 -10.43 1.53
C ASP A 69 0.55 -11.59 2.05
N PHE A 70 1.65 -11.27 2.73
CA PHE A 70 2.54 -12.29 3.31
C PHE A 70 2.16 -12.68 4.74
N SER A 71 1.40 -11.82 5.46
CA SER A 71 0.96 -12.02 6.82
C SER A 71 -0.35 -12.81 6.84
N GLU A 72 -0.34 -13.99 7.42
CA GLU A 72 -1.55 -14.78 7.59
C GLU A 72 -2.50 -14.10 8.59
N ALA A 73 -1.97 -13.46 9.63
CA ALA A 73 -2.79 -12.75 10.61
C ALA A 73 -3.56 -11.58 9.97
N MET A 74 -2.90 -10.80 9.09
CA MET A 74 -3.58 -9.74 8.31
C MET A 74 -4.68 -10.32 7.43
N LEU A 75 -4.39 -11.41 6.69
CA LEU A 75 -5.37 -12.05 5.82
C LEU A 75 -6.55 -12.64 6.59
N GLN A 76 -6.35 -13.17 7.79
CA GLN A 76 -7.44 -13.64 8.65
C GLN A 76 -8.38 -12.49 9.03
N ARG A 77 -7.81 -11.33 9.40
CA ARG A 77 -8.61 -10.11 9.67
C ARG A 77 -9.38 -9.65 8.43
N ALA A 78 -8.73 -9.66 7.26
CA ALA A 78 -9.39 -9.31 6.00
C ALA A 78 -10.56 -10.23 5.68
N ARG A 79 -10.37 -11.56 5.77
CA ARG A 79 -11.40 -12.58 5.49
C ARG A 79 -12.59 -12.52 6.46
N ALA A 80 -12.38 -12.04 7.69
CA ALA A 80 -13.42 -11.91 8.70
C ALA A 80 -14.38 -10.72 8.44
N LYS A 81 -14.01 -9.78 7.57
CA LYS A 81 -14.82 -8.58 7.29
C LYS A 81 -15.98 -8.89 6.34
N THR A 82 -17.08 -8.14 6.49
CA THR A 82 -18.23 -8.19 5.58
C THR A 82 -17.82 -7.91 4.15
N GLY A 83 -18.30 -8.68 3.18
CA GLY A 83 -17.93 -8.54 1.76
C GLY A 83 -16.69 -9.31 1.33
N ALA A 84 -15.88 -9.83 2.26
CA ALA A 84 -14.63 -10.53 1.95
C ALA A 84 -14.81 -11.80 1.08
N ARG A 85 -16.00 -12.42 1.11
CA ARG A 85 -16.29 -13.63 0.29
C ARG A 85 -16.22 -13.38 -1.22
N ALA A 86 -16.32 -12.13 -1.67
CA ALA A 86 -16.20 -11.75 -3.07
C ALA A 86 -14.71 -11.57 -3.52
N ILE A 87 -13.76 -11.73 -2.60
CA ILE A 87 -12.35 -11.46 -2.82
C ILE A 87 -11.56 -12.78 -2.80
N THR A 88 -10.65 -12.95 -3.77
CA THR A 88 -9.68 -14.05 -3.75
C THR A 88 -8.45 -13.61 -2.96
N PHE A 89 -8.24 -14.18 -1.77
CA PHE A 89 -7.07 -13.90 -0.95
C PHE A 89 -5.95 -14.92 -1.19
N VAL A 90 -4.74 -14.44 -1.44
CA VAL A 90 -3.54 -15.23 -1.69
C VAL A 90 -2.48 -14.87 -0.65
N ARG A 91 -2.01 -15.84 0.14
CA ARG A 91 -0.85 -15.65 0.99
C ARG A 91 0.43 -15.83 0.20
N HIS A 92 1.25 -14.79 0.07
CA HIS A 92 2.51 -14.88 -0.66
C HIS A 92 3.51 -13.81 -0.21
N ASP A 93 4.79 -14.14 -0.30
CA ASP A 93 5.90 -13.24 -0.02
C ASP A 93 6.16 -12.34 -1.23
N LEU A 94 5.99 -11.04 -1.05
CA LEU A 94 6.11 -10.06 -2.13
C LEU A 94 7.55 -9.90 -2.66
N ALA A 95 8.55 -10.35 -1.92
CA ALA A 95 9.94 -10.41 -2.39
C ALA A 95 10.17 -11.51 -3.45
N LYS A 96 9.17 -12.38 -3.69
CA LYS A 96 9.21 -13.47 -4.65
C LYS A 96 8.27 -13.20 -5.81
N LYS A 97 8.51 -13.89 -6.96
CA LYS A 97 7.59 -13.83 -8.10
C LYS A 97 6.17 -14.23 -7.66
N LEU A 98 5.21 -13.35 -7.91
CA LEU A 98 3.82 -13.56 -7.49
C LEU A 98 3.15 -14.70 -8.27
N PRO A 99 2.36 -15.58 -7.61
CA PRO A 99 1.69 -16.72 -8.23
C PRO A 99 0.43 -16.27 -9.01
N LEU A 100 0.54 -15.18 -9.74
CA LEU A 100 -0.52 -14.57 -10.52
C LEU A 100 -0.14 -14.53 -11.99
N LYS A 101 -1.16 -14.65 -12.87
CA LYS A 101 -0.96 -14.63 -14.32
C LYS A 101 -0.51 -13.25 -14.81
N SER A 102 0.37 -13.23 -15.82
CA SER A 102 0.77 -12.02 -16.52
C SER A 102 -0.40 -11.38 -17.25
N ALA A 103 -0.42 -10.06 -17.37
CA ALA A 103 -1.42 -9.26 -18.08
C ALA A 103 -2.87 -9.67 -17.72
N ALA A 104 -3.11 -9.94 -16.43
CA ALA A 104 -4.41 -10.41 -15.96
C ALA A 104 -5.28 -9.30 -15.35
N PHE A 105 -4.69 -8.19 -14.95
CA PHE A 105 -5.38 -7.16 -14.17
C PHE A 105 -5.47 -5.82 -14.91
N ASP A 106 -6.63 -5.20 -14.83
CA ASP A 106 -6.90 -3.86 -15.37
C ASP A 106 -6.35 -2.78 -14.43
N ARG A 107 -6.31 -3.08 -13.12
CA ARG A 107 -5.71 -2.25 -12.07
C ARG A 107 -4.84 -3.12 -11.16
N VAL A 108 -3.65 -2.63 -10.88
CA VAL A 108 -2.74 -3.22 -9.90
C VAL A 108 -2.46 -2.17 -8.84
N PHE A 109 -2.98 -2.36 -7.64
CA PHE A 109 -2.72 -1.48 -6.50
C PHE A 109 -1.58 -2.03 -5.66
N CYS A 110 -0.73 -1.14 -5.17
CA CYS A 110 0.29 -1.41 -4.16
C CYS A 110 0.34 -0.21 -3.20
N CYS A 111 -0.36 -0.32 -2.08
CA CYS A 111 -0.69 0.79 -1.21
C CYS A 111 0.01 0.70 0.15
N LEU A 112 0.93 1.65 0.42
CA LEU A 112 1.71 1.75 1.67
C LEU A 112 2.55 0.50 1.97
N VAL A 113 3.20 -0.06 0.95
CA VAL A 113 3.97 -1.32 1.00
C VAL A 113 5.44 -1.13 0.69
N LEU A 114 5.79 -0.17 -0.21
CA LEU A 114 7.12 -0.12 -0.82
C LEU A 114 8.27 0.13 0.16
N ASP A 115 8.01 0.73 1.30
CA ASP A 115 8.98 0.86 2.38
C ASP A 115 9.37 -0.49 3.04
N HIS A 116 8.68 -1.57 2.68
CA HIS A 116 9.02 -2.95 3.10
C HIS A 116 9.63 -3.80 2.00
N ILE A 117 9.84 -3.24 0.81
CA ILE A 117 10.43 -3.92 -0.36
C ILE A 117 11.88 -3.45 -0.55
N ALA A 118 12.84 -4.35 -0.40
CA ALA A 118 14.25 -4.02 -0.57
C ALA A 118 14.60 -3.77 -2.05
N GLU A 119 14.13 -4.67 -2.94
CA GLU A 119 14.50 -4.71 -4.35
C GLU A 119 13.41 -4.11 -5.23
N LEU A 120 13.34 -2.78 -5.31
CA LEU A 120 12.30 -2.05 -6.06
C LEU A 120 12.27 -2.42 -7.55
N ASP A 121 13.42 -2.55 -8.20
CA ASP A 121 13.49 -2.82 -9.63
C ASP A 121 12.81 -4.15 -10.01
N SER A 122 13.05 -5.20 -9.24
CA SER A 122 12.40 -6.50 -9.47
C SER A 122 10.92 -6.45 -9.15
N PHE A 123 10.53 -5.73 -8.11
CA PHE A 123 9.15 -5.59 -7.70
C PHE A 123 8.31 -4.78 -8.70
N PHE A 124 8.82 -3.66 -9.22
CA PHE A 124 8.14 -2.88 -10.24
C PHE A 124 7.99 -3.66 -11.56
N ARG A 125 8.99 -4.46 -11.97
CA ARG A 125 8.83 -5.39 -13.10
C ARG A 125 7.71 -6.40 -12.87
N GLU A 126 7.54 -6.87 -11.63
CA GLU A 126 6.46 -7.79 -11.29
C GLU A 126 5.08 -7.10 -11.33
N LEU A 127 4.94 -5.88 -10.81
CA LEU A 127 3.70 -5.09 -10.95
C LEU A 127 3.36 -4.85 -12.43
N ARG A 128 4.37 -4.50 -13.25
CA ARG A 128 4.20 -4.34 -14.70
C ARG A 128 3.75 -5.63 -15.36
N ARG A 129 4.34 -6.78 -14.98
CA ARG A 129 3.98 -8.10 -15.52
C ARG A 129 2.50 -8.43 -15.28
N LEU A 130 1.98 -8.11 -14.11
CA LEU A 130 0.59 -8.39 -13.75
C LEU A 130 -0.41 -7.50 -14.51
N CYS A 131 -0.02 -6.27 -14.80
CA CYS A 131 -0.87 -5.27 -15.42
C CYS A 131 -1.07 -5.54 -16.91
N ARG A 132 -2.31 -5.40 -17.39
CA ARG A 132 -2.64 -5.43 -18.82
C ARG A 132 -2.00 -4.25 -19.54
N PRO A 133 -1.76 -4.34 -20.87
CA PRO A 133 -1.16 -3.24 -21.64
C PRO A 133 -1.90 -1.90 -21.53
N LYS A 134 -3.24 -1.93 -21.38
CA LYS A 134 -4.09 -0.74 -21.19
C LYS A 134 -4.53 -0.55 -19.74
N GLY A 135 -3.92 -1.27 -18.81
CA GLY A 135 -4.20 -1.18 -17.39
C GLY A 135 -3.36 -0.11 -16.71
N HIS A 136 -3.57 0.03 -15.39
CA HIS A 136 -2.81 0.97 -14.57
C HIS A 136 -2.22 0.28 -13.36
N VAL A 137 -1.00 0.66 -13.01
CA VAL A 137 -0.38 0.37 -11.71
C VAL A 137 -0.50 1.63 -10.85
N ILE A 138 -1.12 1.51 -9.68
CA ILE A 138 -1.39 2.60 -8.77
C ILE A 138 -0.69 2.31 -7.46
N ILE A 139 0.19 3.21 -7.07
CA ILE A 139 1.08 3.03 -5.92
C ILE A 139 0.87 4.20 -4.96
N SER A 140 0.71 3.88 -3.69
CA SER A 140 0.88 4.85 -2.62
C SER A 140 2.05 4.47 -1.73
N VAL A 141 2.78 5.45 -1.25
CA VAL A 141 3.90 5.24 -0.33
C VAL A 141 4.00 6.41 0.65
N MET A 142 4.45 6.12 1.86
CA MET A 142 4.86 7.18 2.76
C MET A 142 5.93 8.04 2.08
N HIS A 143 5.70 9.35 2.03
CA HIS A 143 6.61 10.25 1.32
C HIS A 143 8.04 10.14 1.86
N PRO A 144 9.09 10.07 1.02
CA PRO A 144 10.49 9.97 1.47
C PRO A 144 10.91 11.03 2.48
N ALA A 145 10.34 12.23 2.41
CA ALA A 145 10.56 13.29 3.39
C ALA A 145 10.21 12.90 4.83
N MET A 146 9.29 11.94 5.02
CA MET A 146 8.95 11.42 6.35
C MET A 146 10.11 10.62 6.94
N SER A 147 10.83 9.85 6.13
CA SER A 147 12.02 9.12 6.55
C SER A 147 13.13 10.07 7.02
N LEU A 148 13.28 11.24 6.39
CA LEU A 148 14.22 12.28 6.84
C LEU A 148 13.88 12.82 8.24
N LYS A 149 12.61 12.75 8.66
CA LYS A 149 12.18 13.06 10.03
C LYS A 149 12.27 11.86 10.98
N GLY A 150 12.84 10.75 10.56
CA GLY A 150 12.91 9.51 11.36
C GLY A 150 11.54 8.85 11.58
N VAL A 151 10.58 9.11 10.68
CA VAL A 151 9.25 8.48 10.74
C VAL A 151 9.28 7.19 9.92
N GLN A 152 8.78 6.13 10.53
CA GLN A 152 8.60 4.82 9.91
C GLN A 152 7.37 4.13 10.50
N ALA A 153 6.92 3.05 9.88
CA ALA A 153 5.83 2.22 10.40
C ALA A 153 6.14 1.77 11.83
N ARG A 154 5.22 2.02 12.76
CA ARG A 154 5.39 1.64 14.17
C ARG A 154 4.05 1.64 14.91
N PHE A 155 3.98 0.82 15.94
CA PHE A 155 2.84 0.74 16.84
C PHE A 155 3.30 0.58 18.28
N ILE A 156 2.38 0.79 19.22
CA ILE A 156 2.55 0.43 20.62
C ILE A 156 1.79 -0.87 20.82
N GLU A 157 2.49 -1.93 21.20
CA GLU A 157 1.88 -3.22 21.46
C GLU A 157 1.08 -3.14 22.77
N PRO A 158 -0.24 -3.39 22.76
CA PRO A 158 -1.08 -3.19 23.93
C PRO A 158 -0.66 -4.04 25.13
N ALA A 159 -0.26 -5.29 24.88
CA ALA A 159 0.09 -6.24 25.94
C ALA A 159 1.36 -5.86 26.70
N SER A 160 2.33 -5.22 26.06
CA SER A 160 3.65 -4.91 26.65
C SER A 160 3.93 -3.42 26.84
N GLY A 161 3.12 -2.55 26.23
CA GLY A 161 3.39 -1.10 26.16
C GLY A 161 4.63 -0.74 25.32
N ARG A 162 5.27 -1.71 24.67
CA ARG A 162 6.52 -1.52 23.91
C ARG A 162 6.23 -0.93 22.54
N ARG A 163 7.10 -0.03 22.09
CA ARG A 163 7.06 0.50 20.73
C ARG A 163 7.78 -0.45 19.80
N ILE A 164 7.03 -1.02 18.87
CA ILE A 164 7.48 -1.98 17.86
C ILE A 164 7.52 -1.30 16.51
N SER A 165 8.53 -1.59 15.70
CA SER A 165 8.67 -1.14 14.34
C SER A 165 8.98 -2.33 13.43
N PRO A 166 8.10 -2.65 12.45
CA PRO A 166 8.46 -3.55 11.38
C PRO A 166 9.66 -3.00 10.61
N ALA A 167 10.59 -3.87 10.22
CA ALA A 167 11.75 -3.46 9.42
C ALA A 167 11.30 -2.79 8.13
N SER A 168 11.97 -1.69 7.75
CA SER A 168 11.66 -0.89 6.57
C SER A 168 12.93 -0.37 5.91
N HIS A 169 12.83 0.03 4.65
CA HIS A 169 13.88 0.59 3.81
C HIS A 169 13.58 2.06 3.53
N ALA A 170 14.57 2.93 3.69
CA ALA A 170 14.43 4.36 3.39
C ALA A 170 14.80 4.61 1.92
N HIS A 171 13.81 4.47 1.04
CA HIS A 171 13.98 4.81 -0.36
C HIS A 171 13.81 6.31 -0.62
N GLN A 172 14.46 6.81 -1.66
CA GLN A 172 14.33 8.17 -2.14
C GLN A 172 13.22 8.27 -3.20
N MET A 173 12.75 9.48 -3.50
CA MET A 173 11.82 9.73 -4.61
C MET A 173 12.39 9.18 -5.94
N SER A 174 13.68 9.42 -6.19
CA SER A 174 14.37 8.93 -7.38
C SER A 174 14.37 7.41 -7.53
N ASP A 175 14.42 6.66 -6.41
CA ASP A 175 14.44 5.19 -6.45
C ASP A 175 13.11 4.66 -7.00
N TYR A 176 11.98 5.21 -6.54
CA TYR A 176 10.65 4.84 -7.05
C TYR A 176 10.48 5.20 -8.53
N LEU A 177 10.86 6.42 -8.92
CA LEU A 177 10.71 6.89 -10.29
C LEU A 177 11.60 6.09 -11.25
N MET A 178 12.85 5.83 -10.87
CA MET A 178 13.77 5.05 -11.69
C MET A 178 13.40 3.57 -11.75
N ALA A 179 12.84 2.99 -10.69
CA ALA A 179 12.29 1.63 -10.73
C ALA A 179 11.12 1.53 -11.71
N ALA A 180 10.24 2.54 -11.77
CA ALA A 180 9.16 2.60 -12.75
C ALA A 180 9.71 2.67 -14.19
N VAL A 181 10.69 3.54 -14.45
CA VAL A 181 11.33 3.69 -15.77
C VAL A 181 12.01 2.38 -16.20
N ARG A 182 12.78 1.73 -15.32
CA ARG A 182 13.46 0.45 -15.62
C ARG A 182 12.50 -0.71 -15.80
N ALA A 183 11.29 -0.62 -15.23
CA ALA A 183 10.22 -1.58 -15.44
C ALA A 183 9.37 -1.27 -16.68
N GLU A 184 9.74 -0.28 -17.51
CA GLU A 184 8.97 0.16 -18.67
C GLU A 184 7.53 0.59 -18.30
N LEU A 185 7.40 1.26 -17.17
CA LEU A 185 6.17 1.92 -16.72
C LEU A 185 6.30 3.43 -16.96
N LEU A 186 5.36 4.00 -17.69
CA LEU A 186 5.28 5.44 -17.93
C LEU A 186 4.51 6.11 -16.81
N LEU A 187 4.98 7.26 -16.36
CA LEU A 187 4.32 8.09 -15.35
C LEU A 187 3.14 8.83 -15.97
N GLU A 188 1.91 8.51 -15.54
CA GLU A 188 0.70 9.24 -15.90
C GLU A 188 0.37 10.30 -14.83
N HIS A 189 0.66 9.99 -13.56
CA HIS A 189 0.48 10.92 -12.44
C HIS A 189 1.55 10.71 -11.37
N VAL A 190 2.07 11.81 -10.84
CA VAL A 190 2.88 11.87 -9.61
C VAL A 190 2.26 12.94 -8.73
N GLY A 191 1.82 12.58 -7.53
CA GLY A 191 1.22 13.50 -6.57
C GLY A 191 1.89 13.41 -5.22
N GLU A 192 2.28 14.57 -4.68
CA GLU A 192 2.82 14.72 -3.33
C GLU A 192 1.79 15.44 -2.47
N TYR A 193 1.41 14.85 -1.35
CA TYR A 193 0.33 15.37 -0.50
C TYR A 193 0.83 15.62 0.91
N ALA A 194 0.61 16.85 1.37
CA ALA A 194 1.00 17.30 2.70
C ALA A 194 -0.15 17.14 3.70
N ALA A 195 0.20 17.09 4.99
CA ALA A 195 -0.80 17.25 6.04
C ALA A 195 -1.40 18.66 5.99
N ASP A 196 -2.72 18.75 5.99
CA ASP A 196 -3.48 19.99 6.04
C ASP A 196 -4.31 20.13 7.32
N ALA A 197 -4.93 21.28 7.52
CA ALA A 197 -5.77 21.54 8.69
C ALA A 197 -6.97 20.58 8.78
N THR A 198 -7.53 20.15 7.64
CA THR A 198 -8.63 19.17 7.60
C THR A 198 -8.19 17.81 8.11
N LEU A 199 -7.00 17.36 7.70
CA LEU A 199 -6.42 16.13 8.21
C LEU A 199 -6.12 16.23 9.71
N ALA A 200 -5.55 17.37 10.17
CA ALA A 200 -5.24 17.58 11.58
C ALA A 200 -6.48 17.63 12.47
N ALA A 201 -7.61 18.11 11.95
CA ALA A 201 -8.89 18.10 12.66
C ALA A 201 -9.44 16.68 12.83
N ARG A 202 -9.21 15.77 11.86
CA ARG A 202 -9.62 14.37 11.92
C ARG A 202 -8.65 13.49 12.73
N SER A 203 -7.37 13.77 12.64
CA SER A 203 -6.30 13.06 13.35
C SER A 203 -5.34 14.08 13.97
N PRO A 204 -5.44 14.37 15.29
CA PRO A 204 -4.54 15.29 15.97
C PRO A 204 -3.06 14.95 15.80
N ARG A 205 -2.75 13.67 15.55
CA ARG A 205 -1.39 13.22 15.26
C ARG A 205 -0.79 13.83 14.00
N ALA A 206 -1.63 14.29 13.06
CA ALA A 206 -1.18 14.97 11.84
C ALA A 206 -0.71 16.42 12.11
N GLY A 207 -1.14 17.04 13.21
CA GLY A 207 -0.86 18.45 13.50
C GLY A 207 0.63 18.81 13.50
N LYS A 208 1.49 17.92 13.95
CA LYS A 208 2.96 18.10 13.94
C LYS A 208 3.59 18.01 12.53
N TYR A 209 2.80 17.67 11.51
CA TYR A 209 3.23 17.54 10.12
C TYR A 209 2.53 18.53 9.19
N LEU A 210 1.82 19.54 9.72
CA LEU A 210 1.16 20.56 8.89
C LEU A 210 2.12 21.14 7.86
N GLY A 211 1.70 21.16 6.58
CA GLY A 211 2.51 21.60 5.46
C GLY A 211 3.64 20.68 5.04
N TRP A 212 3.85 19.55 5.76
CA TRP A 212 4.89 18.61 5.44
C TRP A 212 4.37 17.49 4.53
N PRO A 213 5.09 17.12 3.44
CA PRO A 213 4.65 16.05 2.55
C PRO A 213 4.68 14.70 3.28
N MET A 214 3.53 14.03 3.32
CA MET A 214 3.34 12.76 4.00
C MET A 214 3.11 11.59 3.06
N LEU A 215 2.49 11.86 1.91
CA LEU A 215 2.05 10.84 0.97
C LEU A 215 2.57 11.16 -0.42
N LEU A 216 3.09 10.13 -1.10
CA LEU A 216 3.40 10.13 -2.52
C LEU A 216 2.45 9.15 -3.21
N LEU A 217 1.81 9.57 -4.30
CA LEU A 217 1.00 8.74 -5.18
C LEU A 217 1.60 8.70 -6.58
N LEU A 218 1.65 7.50 -7.14
CA LEU A 218 2.07 7.27 -8.53
C LEU A 218 0.93 6.55 -9.27
N LYS A 219 0.59 7.01 -10.48
CA LYS A 219 -0.20 6.25 -11.43
C LYS A 219 0.64 6.02 -12.67
N LEU A 220 0.78 4.77 -13.02
CA LEU A 220 1.71 4.30 -14.03
C LEU A 220 0.95 3.46 -15.06
N VAL A 221 1.42 3.51 -16.31
CA VAL A 221 0.88 2.70 -17.41
C VAL A 221 2.00 1.87 -18.05
N PRO A 222 1.76 0.60 -18.39
CA PRO A 222 2.73 -0.18 -19.15
C PRO A 222 3.07 0.51 -20.47
N ARG A 223 4.36 0.66 -20.76
CA ARG A 223 4.82 1.06 -22.10
C ARG A 223 4.40 -0.04 -23.09
N GLY A 224 3.67 0.36 -24.12
CA GLY A 224 3.18 -0.54 -25.17
C GLY A 224 4.31 -1.19 -25.98
#